data_466e64635ba1f094dec5ff44cc337ce3
#
_entry.id   466e64635ba1f094dec5ff44cc337ce3
#
_cell.length_a   1.000
_cell.length_b   1.000
_cell.length_c   1.000
_cell.angle_alpha   90.00
_cell.angle_beta   90.00
_cell.angle_gamma   90.00
#
_symmetry.space_group_name_H-M   'P 1'
#
loop_
_entity.id
_entity.type
_entity.pdbx_description
1 polymer ?
#
loop_
_entity_poly.entity_id
_entity_poly.type
_entity_poly.pdbx_seq_one_letter_code
_entity_poly.pdbx_strand_id
1 'polypeptide(L)'
;MAHRLQTHALRIVGVAPIKYSVSLQNYSRLRVQSCPKKKLRLHSGSIKSVQSLESLSERKSVLFKLEEDNLKASLKSIFMQAVQAAYPEICKEISLNECANSMLGDYQFNDAMHLFSIVRKVEGCEVNSPKEVAQNIINMIPVNPFFENPSIGGPGFINIKISDAYISSKILQNFNICELGEKRVNRAESVTYPRVIVDFSSPNIAKEMHVGHLRSTIIGDSICRMLEYKNIETLRLNHVGDWGTQFGMLIEYLNDERDGFVDNIGDLQSCYKLAKKRFDEDTEFKIRSQAAVVKLQAGDLNMLRIWENVCQTSRNDFEIIYEALNVKILERGESFYNLMIPAVLEELQEKNIAVKSKGALCIFSSFEGAPLICRKSDGGYNYASTDLTAINHRIKHEKADWIIYVTDSGQKKHFAGIFDASERADWLKRYGEPDVRLSHVGFGLVMGEDGKRFRTR
;
A
#
# COMPACT_ATOMS: atom_id res chain seq x y z
N MET A 1 -7.67 9.98 -30.94
CA MET A 1 -8.29 9.44 -29.70
C MET A 1 -7.26 9.39 -28.56
N ALA A 2 -6.09 8.80 -28.73
CA ALA A 2 -5.03 8.75 -27.69
C ALA A 2 -4.63 10.12 -27.10
N HIS A 3 -4.57 11.18 -27.90
CA HIS A 3 -4.23 12.53 -27.44
C HIS A 3 -5.30 13.17 -26.53
N ARG A 4 -6.58 12.77 -26.65
CA ARG A 4 -7.66 13.25 -25.76
C ARG A 4 -7.67 12.51 -24.41
N LEU A 5 -7.25 11.26 -24.40
CA LEU A 5 -7.15 10.46 -23.16
C LEU A 5 -5.95 10.88 -22.30
N GLN A 6 -4.81 11.20 -22.91
CA GLN A 6 -3.65 11.75 -22.20
C GLN A 6 -3.95 13.10 -21.51
N THR A 7 -4.69 13.99 -22.20
CA THR A 7 -5.10 15.28 -21.62
C THR A 7 -6.11 15.12 -20.49
N HIS A 8 -6.94 14.07 -20.52
CA HIS A 8 -7.92 13.80 -19.47
C HIS A 8 -7.25 13.19 -18.24
N ALA A 9 -6.33 12.26 -18.42
CA ALA A 9 -5.56 11.64 -17.33
C ALA A 9 -4.71 12.68 -16.55
N LEU A 10 -4.07 13.62 -17.25
CA LEU A 10 -3.28 14.69 -16.65
C LEU A 10 -4.12 15.72 -15.87
N ARG A 11 -5.37 15.95 -16.27
CA ARG A 11 -6.29 16.81 -15.50
C ARG A 11 -6.79 16.18 -14.20
N ILE A 12 -6.87 14.85 -14.15
CA ILE A 12 -7.31 14.12 -12.96
C ILE A 12 -6.25 14.12 -11.85
N VAL A 13 -4.96 14.24 -12.20
CA VAL A 13 -3.85 14.19 -11.24
C VAL A 13 -3.49 15.56 -10.66
N GLY A 14 -4.15 16.66 -11.11
CA GLY A 14 -3.94 18.02 -10.56
C GLY A 14 -2.56 18.62 -10.87
N VAL A 15 -1.84 18.09 -11.86
CA VAL A 15 -0.56 18.65 -12.34
C VAL A 15 -0.83 19.60 -13.48
N ALA A 16 -0.48 20.89 -13.32
CA ALA A 16 -0.55 21.88 -14.38
C ALA A 16 0.33 21.44 -15.57
N PRO A 17 -0.15 21.58 -16.82
CA PRO A 17 0.64 21.16 -17.97
C PRO A 17 1.84 22.08 -18.16
N ILE A 18 3.04 21.55 -17.88
CA ILE A 18 4.29 22.19 -18.30
C ILE A 18 4.36 22.01 -19.82
N LYS A 19 4.25 23.11 -20.56
CA LYS A 19 4.40 23.13 -22.01
C LYS A 19 5.87 22.88 -22.35
N TYR A 20 6.24 21.64 -22.61
CA TYR A 20 7.43 21.32 -23.39
C TYR A 20 7.00 20.92 -24.80
N SER A 21 7.25 21.78 -25.76
CA SER A 21 7.22 21.42 -27.18
C SER A 21 8.54 20.72 -27.51
N VAL A 22 8.54 19.38 -27.47
CA VAL A 22 9.65 18.61 -28.06
C VAL A 22 9.15 18.02 -29.36
N SER A 23 9.67 18.52 -30.47
CA SER A 23 9.45 17.95 -31.79
C SER A 23 10.16 16.58 -31.87
N LEU A 24 9.38 15.55 -32.16
CA LEU A 24 9.85 14.18 -32.43
C LEU A 24 10.52 14.10 -33.84
N GLN A 25 11.63 14.78 -34.04
CA GLN A 25 12.55 14.55 -35.17
C GLN A 25 13.96 14.81 -34.67
N ASN A 26 14.69 13.72 -34.37
CA ASN A 26 16.15 13.58 -34.26
C ASN A 26 16.60 12.72 -33.06
N TYR A 27 16.22 11.44 -33.07
CA TYR A 27 16.92 10.43 -32.32
C TYR A 27 17.60 9.42 -33.25
N SER A 28 18.60 9.90 -33.95
CA SER A 28 19.64 9.04 -34.54
C SER A 28 20.91 9.86 -34.64
N ARG A 29 21.94 9.43 -33.92
CA ARG A 29 23.32 9.92 -33.84
C ARG A 29 23.63 10.89 -32.69
N LEU A 30 23.87 10.36 -31.53
CA LEU A 30 24.83 10.94 -30.59
C LEU A 30 26.04 10.01 -30.47
N ARG A 31 27.07 10.32 -31.26
CA ARG A 31 28.44 9.83 -31.00
C ARG A 31 28.99 10.62 -29.81
N VAL A 32 29.37 9.90 -28.77
CA VAL A 32 30.14 10.48 -27.67
C VAL A 32 31.49 10.95 -28.19
N GLN A 33 31.70 12.24 -28.25
CA GLN A 33 33.02 12.85 -28.42
C GLN A 33 33.69 12.93 -27.04
N SER A 34 34.83 12.30 -26.94
CA SER A 34 35.73 12.34 -25.79
C SER A 34 36.22 13.74 -25.51
N CYS A 35 35.99 14.27 -24.34
CA CYS A 35 36.52 15.52 -23.83
C CYS A 35 38.00 15.38 -23.40
N PRO A 36 38.89 16.29 -23.75
CA PRO A 36 40.32 16.15 -23.47
C PRO A 36 40.62 16.41 -22.00
N LYS A 37 41.46 15.54 -21.41
CA LYS A 37 42.00 15.60 -20.04
C LYS A 37 42.78 16.91 -19.82
N LYS A 38 42.23 17.86 -19.09
CA LYS A 38 43.01 18.97 -18.50
C LYS A 38 43.69 18.47 -17.22
N LYS A 39 45.03 18.39 -17.25
CA LYS A 39 45.84 18.14 -16.06
C LYS A 39 45.74 19.36 -15.12
N LEU A 40 45.11 19.19 -13.96
CA LEU A 40 45.23 20.12 -12.83
C LEU A 40 46.59 19.88 -12.14
N ARG A 41 47.49 20.88 -12.19
CA ARG A 41 48.69 20.89 -11.36
C ARG A 41 48.29 21.25 -9.93
N LEU A 42 48.46 20.33 -9.01
CA LEU A 42 48.41 20.58 -7.59
C LEU A 42 49.71 21.28 -7.16
N HIS A 43 49.60 22.48 -6.60
CA HIS A 43 50.68 23.15 -5.88
C HIS A 43 50.91 22.44 -4.55
N SER A 44 52.12 22.03 -4.31
CA SER A 44 52.63 21.53 -3.03
C SER A 44 52.70 22.64 -1.99
N GLY A 45 51.69 22.78 -1.15
CA GLY A 45 51.68 23.59 0.06
C GLY A 45 51.72 22.68 1.29
N SER A 46 52.82 22.78 2.00
CA SER A 46 53.19 22.31 3.32
C SER A 46 52.14 21.52 4.13
N ILE A 47 52.38 20.22 4.26
CA ILE A 47 51.74 19.34 5.25
C ILE A 47 52.54 19.48 6.56
N LYS A 48 52.06 20.32 7.48
CA LYS A 48 52.41 20.27 8.91
C LYS A 48 51.11 20.45 9.69
N SER A 49 50.45 19.34 10.01
CA SER A 49 49.46 19.15 11.08
C SER A 49 48.64 17.87 10.96
N VAL A 50 49.28 16.73 10.68
CA VAL A 50 48.59 15.40 10.67
C VAL A 50 48.67 14.70 12.05
N GLN A 51 49.48 15.21 12.99
CA GLN A 51 49.65 14.55 14.29
C GLN A 51 48.65 14.97 15.39
N SER A 52 47.69 15.85 15.12
CA SER A 52 46.63 16.19 16.08
C SER A 52 45.28 15.53 15.82
N LEU A 53 45.18 14.75 14.76
CA LEU A 53 43.92 14.06 14.42
C LEU A 53 43.80 12.61 14.93
N GLU A 54 44.93 11.99 15.31
CA GLU A 54 44.92 10.63 15.86
C GLU A 54 44.45 10.56 17.33
N SER A 55 44.59 11.64 18.12
CA SER A 55 44.11 11.70 19.51
C SER A 55 42.58 11.95 19.63
N LEU A 56 41.90 12.30 18.54
CA LEU A 56 40.44 12.44 18.46
C LEU A 56 39.74 11.17 18.00
N SER A 57 40.48 10.21 17.42
CA SER A 57 39.90 8.93 16.93
C SER A 57 39.67 7.92 18.05
N GLU A 58 40.35 8.00 19.18
CA GLU A 58 40.22 7.05 20.29
C GLU A 58 39.05 7.30 21.25
N ARG A 59 38.33 8.43 21.13
CA ARG A 59 37.12 8.71 21.91
C ARG A 59 35.80 8.32 21.21
N LYS A 60 35.84 7.63 20.08
CA LYS A 60 34.66 7.35 19.25
C LYS A 60 34.57 5.93 18.75
N SER A 61 34.54 4.94 19.59
CA SER A 61 34.10 3.62 19.20
C SER A 61 32.94 3.08 20.04
N VAL A 62 31.88 3.89 20.16
CA VAL A 62 30.55 3.33 20.30
C VAL A 62 30.01 3.29 18.87
N LEU A 63 30.42 2.28 18.14
CA LEU A 63 29.89 1.96 16.80
C LEU A 63 28.40 1.63 16.95
N PHE A 64 27.57 2.66 16.72
CA PHE A 64 26.17 2.45 16.41
C PHE A 64 26.06 1.53 15.19
N LYS A 65 25.48 0.35 15.34
CA LYS A 65 24.73 -0.28 14.26
C LYS A 65 23.52 0.62 14.00
N LEU A 66 23.74 1.73 13.31
CA LEU A 66 22.66 2.50 12.70
C LEU A 66 22.00 1.53 11.72
N GLU A 67 20.69 1.40 11.77
CA GLU A 67 19.93 0.78 10.69
C GLU A 67 20.11 1.69 9.47
N GLU A 68 21.13 1.40 8.65
CA GLU A 68 21.60 2.26 7.55
C GLU A 68 20.51 2.63 6.54
N ASP A 69 19.37 1.92 6.55
CA ASP A 69 18.29 2.08 5.60
C ASP A 69 17.05 2.82 6.13
N ASN A 70 16.97 3.16 7.43
CA ASN A 70 15.81 3.86 7.99
C ASN A 70 16.21 5.14 8.73
N LEU A 71 16.22 6.26 7.99
CA LEU A 71 16.58 7.57 8.53
C LEU A 71 15.77 7.94 9.78
N LYS A 72 14.44 7.71 9.77
CA LYS A 72 13.57 8.04 10.91
C LYS A 72 13.92 7.23 12.16
N ALA A 73 14.23 5.95 12.01
CA ALA A 73 14.67 5.09 13.12
C ALA A 73 16.02 5.55 13.67
N SER A 74 16.97 5.90 12.79
CA SER A 74 18.27 6.45 13.20
C SER A 74 18.15 7.76 13.96
N LEU A 75 17.32 8.69 13.47
CA LEU A 75 17.03 9.95 14.17
C LEU A 75 16.36 9.69 15.53
N LYS A 76 15.37 8.80 15.60
CA LYS A 76 14.70 8.42 16.85
C LYS A 76 15.70 7.87 17.86
N SER A 77 16.63 7.01 17.43
CA SER A 77 17.69 6.46 18.28
C SER A 77 18.61 7.56 18.85
N ILE A 78 19.02 8.53 18.02
CA ILE A 78 19.84 9.68 18.45
C ILE A 78 19.12 10.51 19.51
N PHE A 79 17.84 10.82 19.29
CA PHE A 79 17.05 11.59 20.24
C PHE A 79 16.76 10.82 21.53
N MET A 80 16.52 9.50 21.45
CA MET A 80 16.41 8.66 22.66
C MET A 80 17.64 8.73 23.53
N GLN A 81 18.84 8.66 22.93
CA GLN A 81 20.09 8.77 23.67
C GLN A 81 20.29 10.16 24.26
N ALA A 82 19.98 11.21 23.50
CA ALA A 82 20.06 12.57 23.98
C ALA A 82 19.13 12.81 25.19
N VAL A 83 17.90 12.26 25.13
CA VAL A 83 16.94 12.31 26.25
C VAL A 83 17.48 11.54 27.44
N GLN A 84 18.00 10.33 27.25
CA GLN A 84 18.55 9.51 28.33
C GLN A 84 19.83 10.12 28.96
N ALA A 85 20.65 10.78 28.13
CA ALA A 85 21.83 11.51 28.64
C ALA A 85 21.46 12.76 29.40
N ALA A 86 20.45 13.53 28.98
CA ALA A 86 19.96 14.71 29.67
C ALA A 86 19.15 14.36 30.93
N TYR A 87 18.43 13.25 30.92
CA TYR A 87 17.51 12.83 31.98
C TYR A 87 17.56 11.32 32.20
N PRO A 88 18.59 10.79 32.88
CA PRO A 88 18.85 9.34 33.03
C PRO A 88 17.70 8.55 33.67
N GLU A 89 16.89 9.19 34.51
CA GLU A 89 15.78 8.56 35.21
C GLU A 89 14.53 8.42 34.38
N ILE A 90 14.50 8.97 33.16
CA ILE A 90 13.35 8.92 32.26
C ILE A 90 13.53 7.79 31.26
N CYS A 91 12.89 6.65 31.54
CA CYS A 91 12.75 5.54 30.58
C CYS A 91 11.43 5.66 29.85
N LYS A 92 11.38 6.37 28.71
CA LYS A 92 10.17 6.55 27.90
C LYS A 92 10.46 6.45 26.42
N GLU A 93 9.53 5.83 25.72
CA GLU A 93 9.53 5.87 24.26
C GLU A 93 9.20 7.28 23.77
N ILE A 94 10.01 7.80 22.86
CA ILE A 94 9.84 9.13 22.26
C ILE A 94 9.19 9.06 20.89
N SER A 95 8.50 10.13 20.51
CA SER A 95 7.93 10.31 19.18
C SER A 95 8.73 11.31 18.36
N LEU A 96 9.03 10.94 17.13
CA LEU A 96 9.62 11.82 16.12
C LEU A 96 8.70 11.83 14.89
N ASN A 97 8.23 13.01 14.49
CA ASN A 97 7.29 13.17 13.42
C ASN A 97 7.88 13.98 12.26
N GLU A 98 7.35 13.82 11.07
CA GLU A 98 7.64 14.73 9.96
C GLU A 98 7.04 16.10 10.26
N CYS A 99 7.74 17.18 9.86
CA CYS A 99 7.22 18.53 10.03
C CYS A 99 6.00 18.74 9.12
N ALA A 100 4.92 19.21 9.71
CA ALA A 100 3.73 19.62 8.93
C ALA A 100 4.02 20.85 8.04
N ASN A 101 4.96 21.70 8.46
CA ASN A 101 5.41 22.87 7.72
C ASN A 101 6.89 22.70 7.36
N SER A 102 7.19 22.49 6.08
CA SER A 102 8.54 22.30 5.55
C SER A 102 9.51 23.48 5.79
N MET A 103 8.99 24.68 6.06
CA MET A 103 9.80 25.84 6.41
C MET A 103 10.46 25.70 7.80
N LEU A 104 9.94 24.83 8.67
CA LEU A 104 10.48 24.61 10.01
C LEU A 104 11.54 23.50 10.03
N GLY A 105 11.56 22.63 9.05
CA GLY A 105 12.49 21.50 8.94
C GLY A 105 11.82 20.27 8.32
N ASP A 106 12.54 19.14 8.32
CA ASP A 106 12.07 17.88 7.77
C ASP A 106 11.41 17.02 8.86
N TYR A 107 11.97 17.02 10.07
CA TYR A 107 11.46 16.29 11.23
C TYR A 107 11.30 17.19 12.45
N GLN A 108 10.44 16.78 13.37
CA GLN A 108 10.15 17.51 14.59
C GLN A 108 10.02 16.54 15.78
N PHE A 109 10.74 16.87 16.87
CA PHE A 109 10.59 16.21 18.17
C PHE A 109 9.63 17.04 19.03
N ASN A 110 8.50 16.44 19.43
CA ASN A 110 7.41 17.15 20.09
C ASN A 110 7.28 16.86 21.59
N ASP A 111 8.06 15.92 22.12
CA ASP A 111 7.85 15.39 23.46
C ASP A 111 8.42 16.26 24.59
N ALA A 112 9.12 17.38 24.29
CA ALA A 112 9.72 18.25 25.30
C ALA A 112 8.70 18.80 26.32
N MET A 113 7.48 19.14 25.91
CA MET A 113 6.41 19.58 26.81
C MET A 113 5.97 18.46 27.76
N HIS A 114 5.83 17.25 27.22
CA HIS A 114 5.46 16.11 28.05
C HIS A 114 6.59 15.72 29.00
N LEU A 115 7.85 15.70 28.54
CA LEU A 115 9.03 15.47 29.35
C LEU A 115 9.15 16.50 30.46
N PHE A 116 8.89 17.78 30.18
CA PHE A 116 8.86 18.83 31.21
C PHE A 116 7.87 18.50 32.33
N SER A 117 6.71 17.98 32.04
CA SER A 117 5.72 17.59 33.05
C SER A 117 6.19 16.45 33.97
N ILE A 118 7.12 15.63 33.50
CA ILE A 118 7.73 14.52 34.23
C ILE A 118 8.96 15.02 35.01
N VAL A 119 9.91 15.67 34.29
CA VAL A 119 11.19 16.13 34.82
C VAL A 119 11.03 17.05 36.04
N ARG A 120 10.08 17.98 36.03
CA ARG A 120 9.80 18.88 37.15
C ARG A 120 9.34 18.19 38.45
N LYS A 121 9.02 16.90 38.40
CA LYS A 121 8.63 16.09 39.56
C LYS A 121 9.79 15.29 40.14
N VAL A 122 10.92 15.26 39.44
CA VAL A 122 12.11 14.53 39.86
C VAL A 122 12.91 15.46 40.82
N GLU A 123 13.21 14.97 42.02
CA GLU A 123 14.01 15.72 43.01
C GLU A 123 15.40 16.06 42.46
N GLY A 124 15.80 17.32 42.56
CA GLY A 124 17.11 17.79 42.06
C GLY A 124 17.16 18.25 40.63
N CYS A 125 16.04 18.16 39.87
CA CYS A 125 15.94 18.67 38.50
C CYS A 125 15.24 20.05 38.49
N GLU A 126 16.01 21.13 38.43
CA GLU A 126 15.48 22.49 38.29
C GLU A 126 15.38 22.86 36.81
N VAL A 127 14.17 22.66 36.21
CA VAL A 127 13.86 23.13 34.86
C VAL A 127 12.60 24.01 34.91
N ASN A 128 12.66 25.18 34.27
CA ASN A 128 11.66 26.22 34.38
C ASN A 128 10.69 26.24 33.19
N SER A 129 11.05 25.59 32.08
CA SER A 129 10.22 25.59 30.86
C SER A 129 10.47 24.38 29.96
N PRO A 130 9.48 24.02 29.11
CA PRO A 130 9.71 23.02 28.09
C PRO A 130 10.82 23.37 27.09
N LYS A 131 11.05 24.67 26.85
CA LYS A 131 12.18 25.14 26.01
C LYS A 131 13.54 24.81 26.62
N GLU A 132 13.65 24.89 27.91
CA GLU A 132 14.88 24.54 28.65
C GLU A 132 15.12 23.01 28.56
N VAL A 133 14.07 22.22 28.70
CA VAL A 133 14.14 20.76 28.45
C VAL A 133 14.61 20.47 27.03
N ALA A 134 14.04 21.15 26.02
CA ALA A 134 14.47 21.02 24.64
C ALA A 134 15.93 21.39 24.42
N GLN A 135 16.39 22.49 25.06
CA GLN A 135 17.79 22.93 24.99
C GLN A 135 18.75 21.91 25.64
N ASN A 136 18.40 21.37 26.80
CA ASN A 136 19.18 20.34 27.47
C ASN A 136 19.30 19.08 26.60
N ILE A 137 18.23 18.67 25.95
CA ILE A 137 18.25 17.53 24.99
C ILE A 137 19.19 17.87 23.82
N ILE A 138 19.06 19.04 23.19
CA ILE A 138 19.94 19.48 22.09
C ILE A 138 21.40 19.40 22.47
N ASN A 139 21.76 19.88 23.67
CA ASN A 139 23.13 19.88 24.16
C ASN A 139 23.71 18.46 24.32
N MET A 140 22.86 17.46 24.51
CA MET A 140 23.26 16.05 24.63
C MET A 140 23.19 15.26 23.33
N ILE A 141 22.78 15.89 22.22
CA ILE A 141 22.77 15.21 20.92
C ILE A 141 24.21 14.84 20.51
N PRO A 142 24.49 13.56 20.24
CA PRO A 142 25.81 13.16 19.77
C PRO A 142 26.09 13.71 18.37
N VAL A 143 27.37 13.85 18.03
CA VAL A 143 27.79 14.19 16.68
C VAL A 143 27.26 13.11 15.72
N ASN A 144 26.56 13.51 14.68
CA ASN A 144 25.90 12.63 13.74
C ASN A 144 26.01 13.18 12.31
N PRO A 145 25.87 12.34 11.27
CA PRO A 145 25.97 12.77 9.88
C PRO A 145 24.66 13.33 9.31
N PHE A 146 23.55 13.20 10.03
CA PHE A 146 22.21 13.41 9.46
C PHE A 146 21.80 14.88 9.43
N PHE A 147 22.14 15.63 10.49
CA PHE A 147 21.70 17.02 10.64
C PHE A 147 22.71 17.82 11.48
N GLU A 148 22.68 19.12 11.30
CA GLU A 148 23.41 20.09 12.08
C GLU A 148 22.44 21.10 12.70
N ASN A 149 22.79 21.66 13.86
CA ASN A 149 22.09 22.80 14.48
C ASN A 149 20.56 22.70 14.53
N PRO A 150 19.99 21.74 15.26
CA PRO A 150 18.53 21.69 15.44
C PRO A 150 18.03 22.96 16.12
N SER A 151 16.84 23.44 15.75
CA SER A 151 16.26 24.69 16.25
C SER A 151 15.07 24.45 17.16
N ILE A 152 14.88 25.33 18.17
CA ILE A 152 13.72 25.25 19.05
C ILE A 152 12.63 26.18 18.53
N GLY A 153 11.43 25.63 18.30
CA GLY A 153 10.23 26.35 17.90
C GLY A 153 9.12 26.27 18.92
N GLY A 154 8.20 27.22 18.89
CA GLY A 154 7.00 27.20 19.71
C GLY A 154 7.26 27.00 21.21
N PRO A 155 6.51 26.12 21.89
CA PRO A 155 6.63 25.88 23.32
C PRO A 155 7.79 24.92 23.70
N GLY A 156 8.62 24.47 22.76
CA GLY A 156 9.73 23.54 23.00
C GLY A 156 9.85 22.44 21.96
N PHE A 157 9.27 22.61 20.78
CA PHE A 157 9.49 21.70 19.66
C PHE A 157 10.91 21.79 19.13
N ILE A 158 11.58 20.66 18.89
CA ILE A 158 12.91 20.66 18.29
C ILE A 158 12.73 20.33 16.80
N ASN A 159 13.04 21.30 15.96
CA ASN A 159 12.96 21.17 14.51
C ASN A 159 14.31 20.69 13.96
N ILE A 160 14.27 19.75 13.06
CA ILE A 160 15.45 19.07 12.50
C ILE A 160 15.39 19.25 10.99
N LYS A 161 16.45 19.82 10.42
CA LYS A 161 16.66 19.88 8.98
C LYS A 161 17.79 18.91 8.62
N ILE A 162 17.51 18.01 7.67
CA ILE A 162 18.51 17.04 7.21
C ILE A 162 19.59 17.78 6.43
N SER A 163 20.85 17.43 6.68
CA SER A 163 21.98 18.11 6.05
C SER A 163 22.06 17.78 4.56
N ASP A 164 22.35 18.80 3.75
CA ASP A 164 22.54 18.66 2.31
C ASP A 164 23.71 17.70 1.99
N ALA A 165 24.72 17.67 2.84
CA ALA A 165 25.85 16.75 2.72
C ALA A 165 25.42 15.29 2.85
N TYR A 166 24.53 14.98 3.82
CA TYR A 166 23.97 13.64 3.97
C TYR A 166 23.10 13.26 2.78
N ILE A 167 22.20 14.14 2.36
CA ILE A 167 21.34 13.91 1.20
C ILE A 167 22.20 13.65 -0.04
N SER A 168 23.18 14.52 -0.32
CA SER A 168 24.08 14.36 -1.46
C SER A 168 24.86 13.06 -1.42
N SER A 169 25.36 12.66 -0.25
CA SER A 169 26.09 11.39 -0.09
C SER A 169 25.21 10.18 -0.39
N LYS A 170 23.95 10.21 0.05
CA LYS A 170 22.98 9.14 -0.22
C LYS A 170 22.56 9.07 -1.69
N ILE A 171 22.38 10.22 -2.34
CA ILE A 171 22.12 10.29 -3.79
C ILE A 171 23.28 9.69 -4.57
N LEU A 172 24.52 10.09 -4.27
CA LEU A 172 25.71 9.56 -4.94
C LEU A 172 25.89 8.05 -4.69
N GLN A 173 25.65 7.59 -3.48
CA GLN A 173 25.68 6.17 -3.12
C GLN A 173 24.67 5.37 -3.96
N ASN A 174 23.44 5.85 -4.07
CA ASN A 174 22.40 5.21 -4.87
C ASN A 174 22.69 5.29 -6.37
N PHE A 175 23.24 6.40 -6.86
CA PHE A 175 23.63 6.56 -8.25
C PHE A 175 24.73 5.56 -8.65
N ASN A 176 25.77 5.42 -7.84
CA ASN A 176 26.83 4.45 -8.07
C ASN A 176 26.32 2.99 -8.07
N ILE A 177 25.32 2.67 -7.24
CA ILE A 177 24.68 1.34 -7.25
C ILE A 177 23.94 1.11 -8.57
N CYS A 178 23.29 2.14 -9.14
CA CYS A 178 22.61 2.04 -10.44
C CYS A 178 23.56 1.92 -11.62
N GLU A 179 24.71 2.63 -11.63
CA GLU A 179 25.72 2.55 -12.70
C GLU A 179 26.47 1.22 -12.73
N LEU A 180 26.73 0.64 -11.57
CA LEU A 180 27.49 -0.62 -11.49
C LEU A 180 26.72 -1.85 -11.96
N GLY A 181 25.45 -1.72 -12.34
CA GLY A 181 24.64 -2.73 -13.05
C GLY A 181 24.66 -4.17 -12.48
N GLU A 182 25.56 -4.48 -11.58
CA GLU A 182 25.94 -5.83 -11.19
C GLU A 182 25.88 -6.16 -9.71
N LYS A 183 25.44 -5.23 -8.86
CA LYS A 183 25.18 -5.59 -7.47
C LYS A 183 23.79 -5.12 -7.06
N ARG A 184 22.76 -5.74 -7.64
CA ARG A 184 21.59 -6.06 -6.79
C ARG A 184 22.20 -6.69 -5.56
N VAL A 185 22.30 -5.88 -4.51
CA VAL A 185 23.00 -6.27 -3.29
C VAL A 185 22.50 -7.65 -2.93
N ASN A 186 23.42 -8.63 -2.85
CA ASN A 186 23.18 -9.90 -2.19
C ASN A 186 22.96 -9.63 -0.69
N ARG A 187 21.90 -8.89 -0.37
CA ARG A 187 21.32 -8.82 0.96
C ARG A 187 20.33 -9.98 1.11
N ALA A 188 20.85 -11.19 0.83
CA ALA A 188 20.18 -12.44 1.19
C ALA A 188 20.20 -12.68 2.71
N GLU A 189 20.71 -11.74 3.49
CA GLU A 189 20.73 -11.86 4.95
C GLU A 189 19.44 -11.29 5.49
N SER A 190 18.53 -12.20 5.86
CA SER A 190 17.28 -12.02 6.61
C SER A 190 16.15 -11.22 5.93
N VAL A 191 15.71 -11.62 4.75
CA VAL A 191 14.37 -11.22 4.30
C VAL A 191 13.34 -12.01 5.13
N THR A 192 12.70 -11.34 6.08
CA THR A 192 11.70 -11.96 6.97
C THR A 192 10.49 -12.49 6.20
N TYR A 193 10.18 -11.90 5.06
CA TYR A 193 9.04 -12.25 4.21
C TYR A 193 9.50 -12.41 2.75
N PRO A 194 10.02 -13.58 2.35
CA PRO A 194 10.59 -13.80 1.02
C PRO A 194 9.54 -13.78 -0.09
N ARG A 195 8.29 -14.14 0.18
CA ARG A 195 7.20 -14.16 -0.81
C ARG A 195 6.03 -13.29 -0.38
N VAL A 196 5.79 -12.20 -1.11
CA VAL A 196 4.75 -11.21 -0.81
C VAL A 196 3.67 -11.23 -1.89
N ILE A 197 2.41 -11.22 -1.49
CA ILE A 197 1.27 -11.02 -2.38
C ILE A 197 0.73 -9.61 -2.16
N VAL A 198 0.58 -8.85 -3.22
CA VAL A 198 -0.08 -7.54 -3.20
C VAL A 198 -1.37 -7.63 -4.02
N ASP A 199 -2.49 -7.47 -3.34
CA ASP A 199 -3.83 -7.43 -3.93
C ASP A 199 -4.24 -5.99 -4.15
N PHE A 200 -4.47 -5.61 -5.41
CA PHE A 200 -4.77 -4.23 -5.76
C PHE A 200 -5.57 -4.13 -7.06
N SER A 201 -6.07 -2.94 -7.38
CA SER A 201 -6.98 -2.62 -8.47
C SER A 201 -8.41 -3.12 -8.22
N SER A 202 -8.68 -4.39 -8.34
CA SER A 202 -9.91 -5.10 -7.99
C SER A 202 -11.20 -4.45 -8.52
N PRO A 203 -11.29 -4.16 -9.83
CA PRO A 203 -12.50 -3.60 -10.43
C PRO A 203 -13.62 -4.63 -10.48
N ASN A 204 -14.86 -4.16 -10.59
CA ASN A 204 -16.01 -5.03 -10.81
C ASN A 204 -16.29 -5.16 -12.31
N ILE A 205 -16.59 -6.35 -12.75
CA ILE A 205 -17.08 -6.64 -14.10
C ILE A 205 -18.38 -5.84 -14.37
N ALA A 206 -18.60 -5.48 -15.61
CA ALA A 206 -19.71 -4.67 -16.10
C ALA A 206 -19.75 -3.22 -15.57
N LYS A 207 -18.63 -2.73 -15.04
CA LYS A 207 -18.47 -1.33 -14.59
C LYS A 207 -17.15 -0.77 -15.07
N GLU A 208 -17.17 0.48 -15.49
CA GLU A 208 -15.93 1.22 -15.79
C GLU A 208 -15.07 1.38 -14.53
N MET A 209 -13.76 1.37 -14.73
CA MET A 209 -12.83 1.71 -13.66
C MET A 209 -12.98 3.19 -13.27
N HIS A 210 -13.08 3.43 -11.98
CA HIS A 210 -13.15 4.79 -11.45
C HIS A 210 -11.84 5.17 -10.74
N VAL A 211 -11.73 6.45 -10.36
CA VAL A 211 -10.54 7.01 -9.70
C VAL A 211 -10.08 6.21 -8.46
N GLY A 212 -10.97 5.54 -7.75
CA GLY A 212 -10.61 4.65 -6.63
C GLY A 212 -9.80 3.45 -7.10
N HIS A 213 -10.20 2.81 -8.20
CA HIS A 213 -9.45 1.70 -8.81
C HIS A 213 -8.09 2.17 -9.33
N LEU A 214 -8.01 3.35 -9.98
CA LEU A 214 -6.74 3.93 -10.43
C LEU A 214 -5.78 4.19 -9.27
N ARG A 215 -6.27 4.71 -8.14
CA ARG A 215 -5.44 4.91 -6.93
C ARG A 215 -4.92 3.59 -6.38
N SER A 216 -5.80 2.60 -6.25
CA SER A 216 -5.40 1.25 -5.83
C SER A 216 -4.32 0.70 -6.75
N THR A 217 -4.50 0.81 -8.07
CA THR A 217 -3.58 0.32 -9.10
C THR A 217 -2.20 0.98 -8.98
N ILE A 218 -2.15 2.31 -8.90
CA ILE A 218 -0.89 3.07 -8.84
C ILE A 218 -0.15 2.80 -7.52
N ILE A 219 -0.86 2.79 -6.39
CA ILE A 219 -0.26 2.53 -5.08
C ILE A 219 0.23 1.08 -5.00
N GLY A 220 -0.59 0.12 -5.43
CA GLY A 220 -0.24 -1.30 -5.41
C GLY A 220 0.96 -1.61 -6.28
N ASP A 221 1.00 -1.09 -7.52
CA ASP A 221 2.14 -1.25 -8.42
C ASP A 221 3.43 -0.62 -7.83
N SER A 222 3.31 0.55 -7.21
CA SER A 222 4.46 1.20 -6.55
C SER A 222 5.02 0.36 -5.40
N ILE A 223 4.14 -0.24 -4.58
CA ILE A 223 4.54 -1.16 -3.51
C ILE A 223 5.24 -2.39 -4.11
N CYS A 224 4.69 -2.99 -5.17
CA CYS A 224 5.31 -4.13 -5.84
C CYS A 224 6.70 -3.79 -6.34
N ARG A 225 6.87 -2.66 -7.04
CA ARG A 225 8.18 -2.21 -7.55
C ARG A 225 9.21 -2.01 -6.43
N MET A 226 8.79 -1.49 -5.27
CA MET A 226 9.67 -1.34 -4.10
C MET A 226 10.09 -2.70 -3.52
N LEU A 227 9.17 -3.65 -3.43
CA LEU A 227 9.46 -5.00 -2.95
C LEU A 227 10.39 -5.74 -3.92
N GLU A 228 10.11 -5.68 -5.21
CA GLU A 228 10.93 -6.25 -6.28
C GLU A 228 12.34 -5.65 -6.32
N TYR A 229 12.45 -4.32 -6.10
CA TYR A 229 13.75 -3.66 -5.96
C TYR A 229 14.58 -4.21 -4.79
N LYS A 230 13.91 -4.66 -3.72
CA LYS A 230 14.55 -5.34 -2.57
C LYS A 230 14.76 -6.84 -2.79
N ASN A 231 14.59 -7.35 -4.01
CA ASN A 231 14.65 -8.77 -4.38
C ASN A 231 13.66 -9.67 -3.62
N ILE A 232 12.51 -9.12 -3.23
CA ILE A 232 11.42 -9.88 -2.62
C ILE A 232 10.55 -10.42 -3.74
N GLU A 233 10.29 -11.74 -3.73
CA GLU A 233 9.37 -12.35 -4.68
C GLU A 233 7.97 -11.77 -4.48
N THR A 234 7.44 -11.09 -5.50
CA THR A 234 6.19 -10.35 -5.39
C THR A 234 5.18 -10.85 -6.40
N LEU A 235 4.06 -11.37 -5.92
CA LEU A 235 2.91 -11.74 -6.73
C LEU A 235 1.89 -10.60 -6.74
N ARG A 236 1.59 -10.08 -7.93
CA ARG A 236 0.66 -8.98 -8.18
C ARG A 236 -0.70 -9.55 -8.51
N LEU A 237 -1.68 -9.43 -7.63
CA LEU A 237 -3.01 -10.00 -7.81
C LEU A 237 -4.08 -8.92 -8.00
N ASN A 238 -5.01 -9.21 -8.91
CA ASN A 238 -6.21 -8.44 -9.20
C ASN A 238 -7.44 -9.29 -8.82
N HIS A 239 -8.04 -8.97 -7.68
CA HIS A 239 -9.23 -9.66 -7.19
C HIS A 239 -10.49 -9.06 -7.83
N VAL A 240 -10.71 -9.40 -9.10
CA VAL A 240 -11.82 -8.86 -9.90
C VAL A 240 -13.16 -9.38 -9.39
N GLY A 241 -14.15 -8.49 -9.27
CA GLY A 241 -15.52 -8.86 -8.91
C GLY A 241 -16.26 -9.43 -10.12
N ASP A 242 -15.96 -10.67 -10.48
CA ASP A 242 -16.48 -11.37 -11.64
C ASP A 242 -17.55 -12.42 -11.28
N TRP A 243 -17.99 -12.49 -10.03
CA TRP A 243 -18.97 -13.44 -9.54
C TRP A 243 -20.03 -12.80 -8.67
N GLY A 244 -21.23 -13.39 -8.64
CA GLY A 244 -22.30 -12.92 -7.76
C GLY A 244 -23.69 -12.88 -8.44
N THR A 245 -24.70 -12.59 -7.64
CA THR A 245 -26.11 -12.58 -8.05
C THR A 245 -26.43 -11.54 -9.15
N GLN A 246 -25.63 -10.49 -9.27
CA GLN A 246 -25.76 -9.47 -10.31
C GLN A 246 -25.59 -10.03 -11.74
N PHE A 247 -24.83 -11.11 -11.90
CA PHE A 247 -24.63 -11.73 -13.21
C PHE A 247 -25.89 -12.38 -13.74
N GLY A 248 -26.74 -12.96 -12.87
CA GLY A 248 -28.00 -13.55 -13.32
C GLY A 248 -28.92 -12.56 -14.02
N MET A 249 -29.09 -11.35 -13.44
CA MET A 249 -29.93 -10.35 -14.10
C MET A 249 -29.31 -9.82 -15.40
N LEU A 250 -27.98 -9.67 -15.45
CA LEU A 250 -27.29 -9.19 -16.63
C LEU A 250 -27.31 -10.22 -17.75
N ILE A 251 -27.04 -11.48 -17.43
CA ILE A 251 -27.11 -12.60 -18.39
C ILE A 251 -28.52 -12.75 -18.96
N GLU A 252 -29.54 -12.72 -18.10
CA GLU A 252 -30.92 -12.86 -18.52
C GLU A 252 -31.37 -11.68 -19.41
N TYR A 253 -30.93 -10.47 -19.09
CA TYR A 253 -31.18 -9.27 -19.88
C TYR A 253 -30.52 -9.37 -21.27
N LEU A 254 -29.26 -9.79 -21.33
CA LEU A 254 -28.53 -9.93 -22.58
C LEU A 254 -29.11 -11.05 -23.45
N ASN A 255 -29.61 -12.11 -22.83
CA ASN A 255 -30.26 -13.20 -23.52
C ASN A 255 -31.58 -12.75 -24.16
N ASP A 256 -32.37 -11.92 -23.45
CA ASP A 256 -33.63 -11.39 -23.98
C ASP A 256 -33.44 -10.34 -25.11
N GLU A 257 -32.42 -9.45 -24.98
CA GLU A 257 -32.34 -8.23 -25.77
C GLU A 257 -31.19 -8.22 -26.81
N ARG A 258 -30.17 -9.10 -26.65
CA ARG A 258 -28.94 -9.02 -27.44
C ARG A 258 -28.33 -10.37 -27.82
N ASP A 259 -29.08 -11.43 -27.85
CA ASP A 259 -28.60 -12.80 -28.13
C ASP A 259 -27.38 -13.21 -27.28
N GLY A 260 -27.23 -12.60 -26.10
CA GLY A 260 -26.16 -12.89 -25.15
C GLY A 260 -24.83 -12.21 -25.42
N PHE A 261 -24.76 -11.19 -26.29
CA PHE A 261 -23.50 -10.55 -26.67
C PHE A 261 -23.47 -9.03 -26.37
N VAL A 262 -22.28 -8.54 -26.03
CA VAL A 262 -21.97 -7.11 -25.89
C VAL A 262 -20.55 -6.85 -26.42
N ASP A 263 -20.39 -5.78 -27.19
CA ASP A 263 -19.15 -5.49 -27.91
C ASP A 263 -18.21 -4.54 -27.15
N ASN A 264 -18.75 -3.69 -26.27
CA ASN A 264 -17.96 -2.68 -25.57
C ASN A 264 -18.50 -2.38 -24.16
N ILE A 265 -17.65 -1.80 -23.30
CA ILE A 265 -17.95 -1.54 -21.89
C ILE A 265 -19.06 -0.49 -21.68
N GLY A 266 -19.21 0.49 -22.56
CA GLY A 266 -20.26 1.51 -22.44
C GLY A 266 -21.64 0.91 -22.65
N ASP A 267 -21.78 0.02 -23.63
CA ASP A 267 -23.00 -0.75 -23.86
C ASP A 267 -23.27 -1.71 -22.72
N LEU A 268 -22.25 -2.40 -22.22
CA LEU A 268 -22.36 -3.33 -21.09
C LEU A 268 -22.84 -2.60 -19.82
N GLN A 269 -22.32 -1.41 -19.53
CA GLN A 269 -22.75 -0.61 -18.39
C GLN A 269 -24.21 -0.14 -18.55
N SER A 270 -24.62 0.19 -19.79
CA SER A 270 -25.99 0.56 -20.11
C SER A 270 -26.93 -0.63 -19.91
N CYS A 271 -26.56 -1.82 -20.42
CA CYS A 271 -27.28 -3.06 -20.20
C CYS A 271 -27.42 -3.40 -18.70
N TYR A 272 -26.35 -3.20 -17.92
CA TYR A 272 -26.39 -3.42 -16.48
C TYR A 272 -27.42 -2.52 -15.78
N LYS A 273 -27.47 -1.23 -16.13
CA LYS A 273 -28.47 -0.27 -15.56
C LYS A 273 -29.90 -0.69 -15.92
N LEU A 274 -30.12 -1.08 -17.19
CA LEU A 274 -31.44 -1.52 -17.66
C LEU A 274 -31.85 -2.85 -17.04
N ALA A 275 -30.94 -3.82 -16.97
CA ALA A 275 -31.15 -5.09 -16.29
C ALA A 275 -31.51 -4.90 -14.81
N LYS A 276 -30.79 -4.00 -14.12
CA LYS A 276 -31.08 -3.69 -12.72
C LYS A 276 -32.45 -3.04 -12.53
N LYS A 277 -32.83 -2.10 -13.39
CA LYS A 277 -34.15 -1.48 -13.36
C LYS A 277 -35.24 -2.54 -13.56
N ARG A 278 -35.09 -3.38 -14.60
CA ARG A 278 -36.07 -4.45 -14.88
C ARG A 278 -36.15 -5.47 -13.74
N PHE A 279 -35.01 -5.82 -13.13
CA PHE A 279 -34.97 -6.72 -11.96
C PHE A 279 -35.73 -6.17 -10.75
N ASP A 280 -35.75 -4.84 -10.57
CA ASP A 280 -36.45 -4.19 -9.46
C ASP A 280 -37.96 -4.03 -9.72
N GLU A 281 -38.36 -3.89 -10.99
CA GLU A 281 -39.72 -3.59 -11.41
C GLU A 281 -40.54 -4.83 -11.89
N ASP A 282 -39.88 -5.86 -12.43
CA ASP A 282 -40.48 -7.06 -13.05
C ASP A 282 -40.20 -8.32 -12.22
N THR A 283 -41.25 -8.83 -11.58
CA THR A 283 -41.17 -10.03 -10.72
C THR A 283 -40.83 -11.30 -11.49
N GLU A 284 -41.31 -11.44 -12.72
CA GLU A 284 -41.04 -12.62 -13.57
C GLU A 284 -39.59 -12.62 -14.02
N PHE A 285 -39.07 -11.47 -14.48
CA PHE A 285 -37.68 -11.30 -14.82
C PHE A 285 -36.77 -11.57 -13.62
N LYS A 286 -37.15 -11.12 -12.42
CA LYS A 286 -36.40 -11.36 -11.17
C LYS A 286 -36.28 -12.87 -10.87
N ILE A 287 -37.38 -13.63 -11.04
CA ILE A 287 -37.36 -15.09 -10.85
C ILE A 287 -36.43 -15.75 -11.86
N ARG A 288 -36.55 -15.38 -13.15
CA ARG A 288 -35.65 -15.89 -14.22
C ARG A 288 -34.20 -15.55 -13.96
N SER A 289 -33.91 -14.33 -13.54
CA SER A 289 -32.56 -13.88 -13.17
C SER A 289 -31.95 -14.69 -12.02
N GLN A 290 -32.75 -15.03 -11.02
CA GLN A 290 -32.31 -15.89 -9.92
C GLN A 290 -32.04 -17.33 -10.41
N ALA A 291 -32.89 -17.86 -11.29
CA ALA A 291 -32.67 -19.17 -11.90
C ALA A 291 -31.42 -19.18 -12.80
N ALA A 292 -31.13 -18.08 -13.51
CA ALA A 292 -29.91 -17.93 -14.32
C ALA A 292 -28.63 -17.99 -13.48
N VAL A 293 -28.61 -17.39 -12.26
CA VAL A 293 -27.50 -17.54 -11.32
C VAL A 293 -27.27 -19.00 -10.97
N VAL A 294 -28.34 -19.74 -10.64
CA VAL A 294 -28.23 -21.16 -10.27
C VAL A 294 -27.69 -21.99 -11.45
N LYS A 295 -28.16 -21.73 -12.68
CA LYS A 295 -27.64 -22.38 -13.88
C LYS A 295 -26.18 -22.05 -14.12
N LEU A 296 -25.79 -20.80 -14.00
CA LEU A 296 -24.39 -20.37 -14.11
C LEU A 296 -23.48 -21.10 -13.09
N GLN A 297 -23.91 -21.18 -11.84
CA GLN A 297 -23.22 -21.89 -10.79
C GLN A 297 -23.14 -23.40 -10.99
N ALA A 298 -24.15 -23.97 -11.65
CA ALA A 298 -24.19 -25.39 -12.05
C ALA A 298 -23.36 -25.69 -13.31
N GLY A 299 -22.77 -24.68 -13.96
CA GLY A 299 -21.92 -24.87 -15.12
C GLY A 299 -22.67 -24.95 -16.44
N ASP A 300 -23.89 -24.40 -16.55
CA ASP A 300 -24.64 -24.32 -17.80
C ASP A 300 -23.82 -23.61 -18.88
N LEU A 301 -23.60 -24.28 -20.01
CA LEU A 301 -22.72 -23.82 -21.08
C LEU A 301 -23.18 -22.52 -21.73
N ASN A 302 -24.49 -22.27 -21.83
CA ASN A 302 -24.99 -21.03 -22.40
C ASN A 302 -24.80 -19.87 -21.44
N MET A 303 -25.07 -20.05 -20.14
CA MET A 303 -24.84 -19.05 -19.11
C MET A 303 -23.35 -18.71 -18.99
N LEU A 304 -22.48 -19.73 -19.03
CA LEU A 304 -21.03 -19.54 -19.01
C LEU A 304 -20.53 -18.75 -20.22
N ARG A 305 -21.05 -19.04 -21.43
CA ARG A 305 -20.68 -18.30 -22.65
C ARG A 305 -21.01 -16.81 -22.54
N ILE A 306 -22.19 -16.47 -22.04
CA ILE A 306 -22.63 -15.09 -21.89
C ILE A 306 -21.79 -14.41 -20.81
N TRP A 307 -21.57 -15.08 -19.67
CA TRP A 307 -20.72 -14.61 -18.58
C TRP A 307 -19.28 -14.34 -19.05
N GLU A 308 -18.70 -15.25 -19.83
CA GLU A 308 -17.37 -15.11 -20.41
C GLU A 308 -17.26 -13.87 -21.32
N ASN A 309 -18.26 -13.65 -22.20
CA ASN A 309 -18.32 -12.46 -23.06
C ASN A 309 -18.37 -11.17 -22.22
N VAL A 310 -19.20 -11.12 -21.18
CA VAL A 310 -19.30 -9.99 -20.26
C VAL A 310 -17.98 -9.72 -19.55
N CYS A 311 -17.34 -10.78 -19.05
CA CYS A 311 -16.03 -10.68 -18.41
C CYS A 311 -14.95 -10.22 -19.38
N GLN A 312 -14.90 -10.79 -20.59
CA GLN A 312 -13.89 -10.42 -21.59
C GLN A 312 -14.05 -8.99 -22.08
N THR A 313 -15.27 -8.52 -22.26
CA THR A 313 -15.55 -7.11 -22.61
C THR A 313 -15.00 -6.16 -21.54
N SER A 314 -15.20 -6.48 -20.26
CA SER A 314 -14.66 -5.67 -19.15
C SER A 314 -13.14 -5.76 -19.05
N ARG A 315 -12.56 -6.96 -19.25
CA ARG A 315 -11.09 -7.16 -19.25
C ARG A 315 -10.40 -6.34 -20.32
N ASN A 316 -10.98 -6.28 -21.52
CA ASN A 316 -10.44 -5.48 -22.62
C ASN A 316 -10.35 -3.98 -22.24
N ASP A 317 -11.35 -3.45 -21.53
CA ASP A 317 -11.34 -2.07 -21.04
C ASP A 317 -10.32 -1.86 -19.92
N PHE A 318 -10.20 -2.80 -18.99
CA PHE A 318 -9.22 -2.75 -17.91
C PHE A 318 -7.78 -2.80 -18.46
N GLU A 319 -7.52 -3.64 -19.47
CA GLU A 319 -6.21 -3.80 -20.09
C GLU A 319 -5.72 -2.50 -20.73
N ILE A 320 -6.59 -1.74 -21.41
CA ILE A 320 -6.25 -0.41 -21.95
C ILE A 320 -5.65 0.49 -20.84
N ILE A 321 -6.23 0.44 -19.64
CA ILE A 321 -5.77 1.24 -18.50
C ILE A 321 -4.46 0.68 -17.94
N TYR A 322 -4.34 -0.64 -17.79
CA TYR A 322 -3.12 -1.28 -17.28
C TYR A 322 -1.94 -1.06 -18.23
N GLU A 323 -2.16 -1.17 -19.54
CA GLU A 323 -1.14 -0.85 -20.55
C GLU A 323 -0.71 0.63 -20.48
N ALA A 324 -1.68 1.56 -20.40
CA ALA A 324 -1.39 2.99 -20.30
C ALA A 324 -0.59 3.35 -19.03
N LEU A 325 -0.77 2.62 -17.93
CA LEU A 325 -0.04 2.78 -16.67
C LEU A 325 1.24 1.92 -16.60
N ASN A 326 1.50 1.07 -17.61
CA ASN A 326 2.59 0.08 -17.61
C ASN A 326 2.55 -0.82 -16.37
N VAL A 327 1.34 -1.29 -16.00
CA VAL A 327 1.10 -2.19 -14.86
C VAL A 327 0.87 -3.60 -15.38
N LYS A 328 1.60 -4.55 -14.82
CA LYS A 328 1.38 -5.99 -15.05
C LYS A 328 0.77 -6.59 -13.80
N ILE A 329 -0.38 -7.24 -13.95
CA ILE A 329 -1.15 -7.79 -12.84
C ILE A 329 -1.79 -9.11 -13.26
N LEU A 330 -1.84 -10.08 -12.36
CA LEU A 330 -2.46 -11.38 -12.57
C LEU A 330 -3.89 -11.36 -12.03
N GLU A 331 -4.85 -11.64 -12.86
CA GLU A 331 -6.25 -11.75 -12.43
C GLU A 331 -6.47 -13.05 -11.64
N ARG A 332 -7.10 -12.91 -10.48
CA ARG A 332 -7.67 -13.97 -9.64
C ARG A 332 -9.01 -13.48 -9.12
N GLY A 333 -10.04 -13.54 -9.98
CA GLY A 333 -11.38 -13.07 -9.68
C GLY A 333 -12.08 -13.88 -8.57
N GLU A 334 -13.22 -13.39 -8.13
CA GLU A 334 -14.06 -14.07 -7.14
C GLU A 334 -14.48 -15.47 -7.62
N SER A 335 -14.71 -15.64 -8.93
CA SER A 335 -15.06 -16.92 -9.55
C SER A 335 -14.02 -18.01 -9.31
N PHE A 336 -12.75 -17.66 -9.29
CA PHE A 336 -11.64 -18.60 -9.03
C PHE A 336 -11.77 -19.27 -7.65
N TYR A 337 -12.26 -18.56 -6.66
CA TYR A 337 -12.37 -19.08 -5.28
C TYR A 337 -13.68 -19.79 -5.01
N ASN A 338 -14.69 -19.65 -5.86
CA ASN A 338 -16.06 -20.08 -5.59
C ASN A 338 -16.19 -21.56 -5.18
N LEU A 339 -15.49 -22.45 -5.88
CA LEU A 339 -15.53 -23.89 -5.60
C LEU A 339 -14.83 -24.27 -4.27
N MET A 340 -13.99 -23.40 -3.73
CA MET A 340 -13.24 -23.63 -2.50
C MET A 340 -14.00 -23.13 -1.26
N ILE A 341 -14.98 -22.24 -1.43
CA ILE A 341 -15.73 -21.62 -0.33
C ILE A 341 -16.35 -22.65 0.63
N PRO A 342 -17.04 -23.71 0.15
CA PRO A 342 -17.66 -24.66 1.06
C PRO A 342 -16.70 -25.26 2.08
N ALA A 343 -15.54 -25.74 1.61
CA ALA A 343 -14.55 -26.40 2.47
C ALA A 343 -13.94 -25.41 3.50
N VAL A 344 -13.70 -24.16 3.09
CA VAL A 344 -13.18 -23.12 4.00
C VAL A 344 -14.20 -22.77 5.09
N LEU A 345 -15.49 -22.65 4.71
CA LEU A 345 -16.53 -22.34 5.68
C LEU A 345 -16.80 -23.52 6.63
N GLU A 346 -16.66 -24.76 6.17
CA GLU A 346 -16.73 -25.95 7.01
C GLU A 346 -15.61 -25.98 8.05
N GLU A 347 -14.35 -25.74 7.63
CA GLU A 347 -13.20 -25.59 8.54
C GLU A 347 -13.47 -24.52 9.62
N LEU A 348 -14.03 -23.38 9.25
CA LEU A 348 -14.33 -22.29 10.19
C LEU A 348 -15.50 -22.64 11.14
N GLN A 349 -16.46 -23.44 10.68
CA GLN A 349 -17.54 -23.95 11.55
C GLN A 349 -17.04 -25.00 12.54
N GLU A 350 -16.20 -25.94 12.12
CA GLU A 350 -15.59 -26.94 12.99
C GLU A 350 -14.78 -26.30 14.11
N LYS A 351 -14.09 -25.20 13.79
CA LYS A 351 -13.35 -24.38 14.77
C LYS A 351 -14.22 -23.44 15.60
N ASN A 352 -15.55 -23.49 15.45
CA ASN A 352 -16.51 -22.58 16.11
C ASN A 352 -16.24 -21.09 15.89
N ILE A 353 -15.60 -20.71 14.78
CA ILE A 353 -15.36 -19.32 14.38
C ILE A 353 -16.55 -18.79 13.59
N ALA A 354 -17.08 -19.60 12.66
CA ALA A 354 -18.30 -19.30 11.93
C ALA A 354 -19.51 -19.99 12.61
N VAL A 355 -20.50 -19.20 12.99
CA VAL A 355 -21.69 -19.69 13.73
C VAL A 355 -22.98 -19.27 13.02
N LYS A 356 -24.02 -20.10 13.16
CA LYS A 356 -25.36 -19.76 12.63
C LYS A 356 -26.01 -18.68 13.50
N SER A 357 -26.46 -17.59 12.88
CA SER A 357 -27.18 -16.51 13.51
C SER A 357 -28.29 -16.00 12.60
N LYS A 358 -29.52 -16.00 13.07
CA LYS A 358 -30.72 -15.55 12.31
C LYS A 358 -30.81 -16.14 10.91
N GLY A 359 -30.51 -17.43 10.77
CA GLY A 359 -30.53 -18.16 9.50
C GLY A 359 -29.32 -17.96 8.61
N ALA A 360 -28.42 -17.03 8.88
CA ALA A 360 -27.19 -16.78 8.16
C ALA A 360 -25.99 -17.45 8.88
N LEU A 361 -24.88 -17.67 8.16
CA LEU A 361 -23.59 -18.07 8.74
C LEU A 361 -22.74 -16.82 8.91
N CYS A 362 -22.38 -16.51 10.16
CA CYS A 362 -21.73 -15.29 10.55
C CYS A 362 -20.44 -15.55 11.33
N ILE A 363 -19.48 -14.64 11.22
CA ILE A 363 -18.30 -14.58 12.08
C ILE A 363 -18.38 -13.29 12.89
N PHE A 364 -18.38 -13.40 14.21
CA PHE A 364 -18.31 -12.28 15.12
C PHE A 364 -16.84 -12.00 15.44
N SER A 365 -16.40 -10.76 15.18
CA SER A 365 -15.03 -10.35 15.49
C SER A 365 -14.80 -10.23 16.98
N SER A 366 -13.54 -10.34 17.43
CA SER A 366 -13.12 -10.14 18.83
C SER A 366 -13.21 -8.66 19.26
N PHE A 367 -13.44 -7.73 18.34
CA PHE A 367 -13.64 -6.29 18.58
C PHE A 367 -15.05 -5.85 18.17
N GLU A 368 -15.49 -4.70 18.66
CA GLU A 368 -16.80 -4.15 18.34
C GLU A 368 -16.97 -3.87 16.83
N GLY A 369 -18.04 -4.42 16.26
CA GLY A 369 -18.37 -4.22 14.85
C GLY A 369 -19.55 -5.09 14.39
N ALA A 370 -20.02 -4.86 13.17
CA ALA A 370 -20.97 -5.74 12.53
C ALA A 370 -20.32 -7.10 12.20
N PRO A 371 -21.01 -8.23 12.38
CA PRO A 371 -20.46 -9.52 12.02
C PRO A 371 -20.22 -9.65 10.52
N LEU A 372 -19.22 -10.43 10.15
CA LEU A 372 -19.01 -10.85 8.77
C LEU A 372 -20.07 -11.88 8.40
N ILE A 373 -20.89 -11.58 7.42
CA ILE A 373 -21.87 -12.52 6.89
C ILE A 373 -21.18 -13.34 5.78
N CYS A 374 -20.89 -14.60 6.05
CA CYS A 374 -20.26 -15.51 5.10
C CYS A 374 -21.30 -16.16 4.16
N ARG A 375 -22.41 -16.64 4.70
CA ARG A 375 -23.52 -17.20 3.92
C ARG A 375 -24.84 -16.62 4.40
N LYS A 376 -25.59 -16.08 3.48
CA LYS A 376 -26.91 -15.49 3.74
C LYS A 376 -27.95 -16.56 4.10
N SER A 377 -29.11 -16.15 4.61
CA SER A 377 -30.21 -17.04 4.94
C SER A 377 -30.83 -17.74 3.72
N ASP A 378 -30.67 -17.16 2.51
CA ASP A 378 -31.07 -17.75 1.23
C ASP A 378 -30.05 -18.79 0.69
N GLY A 379 -28.94 -19.02 1.39
CA GLY A 379 -27.86 -19.93 1.03
C GLY A 379 -26.74 -19.31 0.19
N GLY A 380 -26.91 -18.10 -0.31
CA GLY A 380 -25.94 -17.41 -1.14
C GLY A 380 -24.69 -16.95 -0.35
N TYR A 381 -23.52 -17.08 -0.97
CA TYR A 381 -22.26 -16.58 -0.42
C TYR A 381 -22.18 -15.05 -0.51
N ASN A 382 -21.40 -14.45 0.39
CA ASN A 382 -21.14 -13.03 0.42
C ASN A 382 -19.64 -12.77 0.24
N TYR A 383 -19.26 -11.55 -0.06
CA TYR A 383 -17.84 -11.14 -0.26
C TYR A 383 -16.92 -11.58 0.89
N ALA A 384 -17.41 -11.62 2.14
CA ALA A 384 -16.62 -12.11 3.27
C ALA A 384 -16.17 -13.57 3.11
N SER A 385 -16.99 -14.45 2.54
CA SER A 385 -16.60 -15.84 2.29
C SER A 385 -15.56 -15.97 1.19
N THR A 386 -15.67 -15.15 0.14
CA THR A 386 -14.68 -15.11 -0.94
C THR A 386 -13.33 -14.60 -0.43
N ASP A 387 -13.31 -13.52 0.36
CA ASP A 387 -12.08 -12.96 0.92
C ASP A 387 -11.39 -13.91 1.90
N LEU A 388 -12.15 -14.60 2.78
CA LEU A 388 -11.59 -15.62 3.67
C LEU A 388 -11.01 -16.79 2.88
N THR A 389 -11.69 -17.21 1.82
CA THR A 389 -11.20 -18.28 0.94
C THR A 389 -9.94 -17.83 0.19
N ALA A 390 -9.90 -16.59 -0.26
CA ALA A 390 -8.73 -16.01 -0.92
C ALA A 390 -7.50 -15.98 0.02
N ILE A 391 -7.66 -15.53 1.26
CA ILE A 391 -6.57 -15.57 2.26
C ILE A 391 -6.09 -17.00 2.50
N ASN A 392 -7.01 -17.93 2.75
CA ASN A 392 -6.68 -19.34 2.99
C ASN A 392 -5.89 -19.93 1.82
N HIS A 393 -6.34 -19.70 0.56
CA HIS A 393 -5.65 -20.14 -0.64
C HIS A 393 -4.26 -19.51 -0.79
N ARG A 394 -4.15 -18.20 -0.59
CA ARG A 394 -2.88 -17.45 -0.70
C ARG A 394 -1.83 -17.93 0.30
N ILE A 395 -2.27 -18.33 1.49
CA ILE A 395 -1.38 -18.89 2.52
C ILE A 395 -1.04 -20.34 2.21
N LYS A 396 -2.04 -21.20 1.98
CA LYS A 396 -1.85 -22.66 1.87
C LYS A 396 -1.26 -23.08 0.52
N HIS A 397 -1.67 -22.44 -0.58
CA HIS A 397 -1.29 -22.85 -1.95
C HIS A 397 -0.25 -21.93 -2.57
N GLU A 398 -0.43 -20.60 -2.45
CA GLU A 398 0.53 -19.62 -2.98
C GLU A 398 1.74 -19.41 -2.06
N LYS A 399 1.71 -19.95 -0.83
CA LYS A 399 2.81 -19.87 0.17
C LYS A 399 3.23 -18.44 0.49
N ALA A 400 2.26 -17.53 0.59
CA ALA A 400 2.52 -16.15 0.93
C ALA A 400 3.05 -15.99 2.35
N ASP A 401 4.14 -15.24 2.52
CA ASP A 401 4.66 -14.84 3.83
C ASP A 401 4.04 -13.52 4.29
N TRP A 402 3.68 -12.67 3.34
CA TRP A 402 3.02 -11.41 3.61
C TRP A 402 1.98 -11.13 2.53
N ILE A 403 0.75 -10.78 2.94
CA ILE A 403 -0.32 -10.39 2.04
C ILE A 403 -0.68 -8.93 2.32
N ILE A 404 -0.65 -8.10 1.29
CA ILE A 404 -0.94 -6.67 1.35
C ILE A 404 -2.18 -6.38 0.51
N TYR A 405 -3.23 -5.86 1.13
CA TYR A 405 -4.45 -5.40 0.46
C TYR A 405 -4.43 -3.90 0.29
N VAL A 406 -4.57 -3.40 -0.94
CA VAL A 406 -4.55 -1.97 -1.28
C VAL A 406 -5.93 -1.53 -1.71
N THR A 407 -6.73 -1.02 -0.78
CA THR A 407 -8.12 -0.60 -1.04
C THR A 407 -8.42 0.75 -0.40
N ASP A 408 -9.62 1.29 -0.59
CA ASP A 408 -10.02 2.51 0.12
C ASP A 408 -10.16 2.28 1.64
N SER A 409 -9.94 3.34 2.41
CA SER A 409 -9.97 3.29 3.88
C SER A 409 -11.32 2.87 4.47
N GLY A 410 -12.41 2.94 3.70
CA GLY A 410 -13.72 2.46 4.11
C GLY A 410 -13.78 0.95 4.32
N GLN A 411 -12.87 0.19 3.69
CA GLN A 411 -12.75 -1.26 3.83
C GLN A 411 -11.99 -1.70 5.10
N LYS A 412 -11.43 -0.74 5.87
CA LYS A 412 -10.59 -1.05 7.04
C LYS A 412 -11.26 -2.00 8.04
N LYS A 413 -12.54 -1.77 8.35
CA LYS A 413 -13.29 -2.61 9.31
C LYS A 413 -13.53 -4.02 8.77
N HIS A 414 -13.79 -4.14 7.47
CA HIS A 414 -13.96 -5.43 6.81
C HIS A 414 -12.68 -6.25 6.88
N PHE A 415 -11.55 -5.69 6.43
CA PHE A 415 -10.25 -6.41 6.50
C PHE A 415 -9.82 -6.71 7.92
N ALA A 416 -10.09 -5.83 8.89
CA ALA A 416 -9.83 -6.14 10.29
C ALA A 416 -10.60 -7.40 10.75
N GLY A 417 -11.87 -7.54 10.37
CA GLY A 417 -12.66 -8.74 10.68
C GLY A 417 -12.13 -10.00 9.97
N ILE A 418 -11.75 -9.89 8.69
CA ILE A 418 -11.15 -10.99 7.93
C ILE A 418 -9.83 -11.44 8.56
N PHE A 419 -8.97 -10.50 8.99
CA PHE A 419 -7.68 -10.80 9.63
C PHE A 419 -7.88 -11.47 11.00
N ASP A 420 -8.79 -10.97 11.83
CA ASP A 420 -9.18 -11.58 13.11
C ASP A 420 -9.65 -13.03 12.92
N ALA A 421 -10.53 -13.27 11.95
CA ALA A 421 -11.00 -14.61 11.63
C ALA A 421 -9.87 -15.55 11.20
N SER A 422 -8.93 -15.04 10.37
CA SER A 422 -7.77 -15.80 9.88
C SER A 422 -6.79 -16.14 11.01
N GLU A 423 -6.57 -15.22 11.95
CA GLU A 423 -5.74 -15.44 13.14
C GLU A 423 -6.35 -16.50 14.07
N ARG A 424 -7.64 -16.37 14.38
CA ARG A 424 -8.39 -17.35 15.20
C ARG A 424 -8.47 -18.72 14.56
N ALA A 425 -8.41 -18.79 13.23
CA ALA A 425 -8.35 -20.04 12.48
C ALA A 425 -6.96 -20.70 12.48
N ASP A 426 -5.97 -20.08 13.11
CA ASP A 426 -4.55 -20.49 13.12
C ASP A 426 -3.93 -20.57 11.71
N TRP A 427 -4.50 -19.87 10.71
CA TRP A 427 -3.96 -19.90 9.36
C TRP A 427 -2.64 -19.14 9.21
N LEU A 428 -2.37 -18.20 10.12
CA LEU A 428 -1.18 -17.35 10.05
C LEU A 428 0.04 -17.99 10.68
N LYS A 429 -0.15 -18.99 11.55
CA LYS A 429 0.93 -19.63 12.32
C LYS A 429 1.77 -20.56 11.46
N ARG A 430 3.09 -20.50 11.64
CA ARG A 430 4.07 -21.38 11.04
C ARG A 430 5.03 -21.92 12.08
N TYR A 431 5.32 -23.22 12.04
CA TYR A 431 6.29 -23.83 12.94
C TYR A 431 7.72 -23.59 12.45
N GLY A 432 8.52 -22.89 13.26
CA GLY A 432 9.93 -22.64 12.98
C GLY A 432 10.22 -21.50 11.98
N GLU A 433 9.19 -20.80 11.52
CA GLU A 433 9.26 -19.66 10.62
C GLU A 433 8.44 -18.49 11.19
N PRO A 434 8.69 -17.26 10.74
CA PRO A 434 7.83 -16.13 11.11
C PRO A 434 6.37 -16.36 10.67
N ASP A 435 5.43 -15.94 11.48
CA ASP A 435 4.00 -15.98 11.15
C ASP A 435 3.69 -15.17 9.90
N VAL A 436 2.67 -15.60 9.16
CA VAL A 436 2.20 -14.89 7.97
C VAL A 436 1.68 -13.51 8.36
N ARG A 437 2.17 -12.49 7.69
CA ARG A 437 1.75 -11.12 7.90
C ARG A 437 0.58 -10.75 6.99
N LEU A 438 -0.44 -10.10 7.55
CA LEU A 438 -1.53 -9.48 6.81
C LEU A 438 -1.48 -7.97 7.00
N SER A 439 -1.70 -7.22 5.93
CA SER A 439 -1.68 -5.74 5.97
C SER A 439 -2.76 -5.15 5.06
N HIS A 440 -3.43 -4.12 5.56
CA HIS A 440 -4.35 -3.30 4.77
C HIS A 440 -3.77 -1.90 4.59
N VAL A 441 -3.46 -1.54 3.36
CA VAL A 441 -3.02 -0.20 2.95
C VAL A 441 -4.23 0.58 2.47
N GLY A 442 -4.86 1.28 3.40
CA GLY A 442 -6.06 2.07 3.13
C GLY A 442 -5.71 3.47 2.62
N PHE A 443 -6.14 3.82 1.41
CA PHE A 443 -6.02 5.19 0.90
C PHE A 443 -7.30 5.99 1.12
N GLY A 444 -7.17 7.33 1.20
CA GLY A 444 -8.29 8.25 1.42
C GLY A 444 -9.28 8.27 0.26
N LEU A 445 -10.55 8.57 0.56
CA LEU A 445 -11.60 8.73 -0.44
C LEU A 445 -11.28 9.93 -1.35
N VAL A 446 -11.61 9.79 -2.63
CA VAL A 446 -11.58 10.93 -3.56
C VAL A 446 -12.89 11.66 -3.45
N MET A 447 -12.79 12.94 -3.11
CA MET A 447 -13.94 13.83 -2.97
C MET A 447 -14.09 14.66 -4.24
N GLY A 448 -15.31 14.89 -4.68
CA GLY A 448 -15.64 15.86 -5.72
C GLY A 448 -15.51 17.30 -5.21
N GLU A 449 -15.64 18.27 -6.11
CA GLU A 449 -15.65 19.70 -5.76
C GLU A 449 -16.80 20.06 -4.80
N ASP A 450 -17.88 19.27 -4.84
CA ASP A 450 -19.04 19.37 -3.94
C ASP A 450 -18.80 18.80 -2.53
N GLY A 451 -17.58 18.35 -2.22
CA GLY A 451 -17.22 17.72 -0.95
C GLY A 451 -17.84 16.35 -0.72
N LYS A 452 -18.49 15.75 -1.72
CA LYS A 452 -19.05 14.41 -1.63
C LYS A 452 -18.11 13.37 -2.23
N ARG A 453 -18.21 12.12 -1.75
CA ARG A 453 -17.46 11.01 -2.31
C ARG A 453 -17.75 10.89 -3.81
N PHE A 454 -16.68 10.83 -4.60
CA PHE A 454 -16.78 10.54 -6.03
C PHE A 454 -17.46 9.17 -6.23
N ARG A 455 -18.57 9.14 -6.95
CA ARG A 455 -19.31 7.91 -7.28
C ARG A 455 -19.30 7.76 -8.80
N THR A 456 -19.16 6.54 -9.28
CA THR A 456 -19.54 6.22 -10.67
C THR A 456 -21.02 6.51 -10.84
N ARG A 457 -21.35 7.36 -11.78
CA ARG A 457 -22.73 7.67 -12.16
C ARG A 457 -23.32 6.59 -13.05
#